data_90d59be6826f9889c4187aeb647592e1
#
_entry.id   90d59be6826f9889c4187aeb647592e1
#
_cell.length_a   1.000
_cell.length_b   1.000
_cell.length_c   1.000
_cell.angle_alpha   90.00
_cell.angle_beta   90.00
_cell.angle_gamma   90.00
#
_symmetry.space_group_name_H-M   'P 1'
#
loop_
_entity.id
_entity.type
_entity.pdbx_description
1 polymer ?
#
loop_
_entity_poly.entity_id
_entity_poly.type
_entity_poly.pdbx_seq_one_letter_code
_entity_poly.pdbx_strand_id
1 'polypeptide(L)'
;QPSIAYLMAQIVKQYNMKIPTNLKHIELSGEYLFDSYRKQINEVFGIDPVNQYGCNEANEIAYECKCHNMHVIENNVIVEVLKDGIPVLNEEGDIYITSLKNYAMPFIRYETGDRGILKTDHICKCGNKSPVLIVLSGRSSDFITLENGEKLNSYVLINIIEYTNESMSSAIKQFQIIQTAVNCFNVNLVIKKDYSGWKDAIEECFLDNIQEEALRKAEWKFNFSENICPDEMTGKYKYFISRLK
;
A
#
# COMPACT_ATOMS: atom_id res chain seq x y z
N GLN A 1 6.03 -6.56 8.30
CA GLN A 1 5.66 -5.32 7.58
C GLN A 1 6.46 -5.24 6.28
N PRO A 2 5.83 -4.88 5.15
CA PRO A 2 6.49 -4.72 3.86
C PRO A 2 7.71 -3.79 3.88
N SER A 3 7.59 -2.61 4.50
CA SER A 3 8.69 -1.64 4.58
C SER A 3 9.91 -2.18 5.32
N ILE A 4 9.71 -2.94 6.40
CA ILE A 4 10.79 -3.57 7.16
C ILE A 4 11.46 -4.67 6.34
N ALA A 5 10.68 -5.53 5.68
CA ALA A 5 11.23 -6.59 4.83
C ALA A 5 12.05 -6.00 3.65
N TYR A 6 11.56 -4.92 3.06
CA TYR A 6 12.28 -4.18 2.03
C TYR A 6 13.60 -3.60 2.54
N LEU A 7 13.60 -2.96 3.72
CA LEU A 7 14.81 -2.45 4.35
C LEU A 7 15.81 -3.58 4.65
N MET A 8 15.33 -4.71 5.18
CA MET A 8 16.17 -5.89 5.40
C MET A 8 16.81 -6.38 4.10
N ALA A 9 16.05 -6.43 3.00
CA ALA A 9 16.58 -6.79 1.69
C ALA A 9 17.69 -5.84 1.24
N GLN A 10 17.52 -4.53 1.46
CA GLN A 10 18.56 -3.54 1.17
C GLN A 10 19.83 -3.77 1.98
N ILE A 11 19.69 -4.01 3.30
CA ILE A 11 20.83 -4.27 4.20
C ILE A 11 21.57 -5.55 3.78
N VAL A 12 20.84 -6.64 3.53
CA VAL A 12 21.42 -7.91 3.08
C VAL A 12 22.25 -7.71 1.81
N LYS A 13 21.71 -6.98 0.83
CA LYS A 13 22.40 -6.69 -0.43
C LYS A 13 23.61 -5.77 -0.22
N GLN A 14 23.48 -4.72 0.57
CA GLN A 14 24.54 -3.74 0.82
C GLN A 14 25.76 -4.36 1.52
N TYR A 15 25.51 -5.23 2.51
CA TYR A 15 26.58 -5.85 3.31
C TYR A 15 26.92 -7.27 2.89
N ASN A 16 26.35 -7.73 1.76
CA ASN A 16 26.56 -9.09 1.23
C ASN A 16 26.34 -10.17 2.31
N MET A 17 25.26 -10.02 3.08
CA MET A 17 24.97 -10.92 4.20
C MET A 17 24.47 -12.28 3.70
N LYS A 18 24.85 -13.34 4.43
CA LYS A 18 24.33 -14.68 4.13
C LYS A 18 22.86 -14.78 4.54
N ILE A 19 22.04 -15.27 3.61
CA ILE A 19 20.65 -15.58 3.87
C ILE A 19 20.56 -16.97 4.50
N PRO A 20 19.72 -17.18 5.55
CA PRO A 20 19.50 -18.50 6.13
C PRO A 20 18.99 -19.50 5.08
N THR A 21 19.65 -20.63 4.94
CA THR A 21 19.30 -21.66 3.93
C THR A 21 17.96 -22.37 4.23
N ASN A 22 17.44 -22.22 5.43
CA ASN A 22 16.15 -22.77 5.87
C ASN A 22 14.99 -21.77 5.76
N LEU A 23 15.22 -20.55 5.27
CA LEU A 23 14.14 -19.62 4.96
C LEU A 23 13.33 -20.15 3.77
N LYS A 24 12.03 -20.37 3.96
CA LYS A 24 11.15 -20.97 2.94
C LYS A 24 9.92 -20.15 2.64
N HIS A 25 9.58 -19.19 3.52
CA HIS A 25 8.37 -18.42 3.42
C HIS A 25 8.60 -17.03 4.00
N ILE A 26 8.04 -16.02 3.34
CA ILE A 26 8.01 -14.64 3.80
C ILE A 26 6.55 -14.18 3.73
N GLU A 27 5.97 -13.89 4.87
CA GLU A 27 4.62 -13.37 4.99
C GLU A 27 4.67 -11.93 5.45
N LEU A 28 3.91 -11.06 4.78
CA LEU A 28 3.90 -9.64 5.00
C LEU A 28 2.48 -9.15 5.26
N SER A 29 2.33 -8.25 6.23
CA SER A 29 1.04 -7.65 6.57
C SER A 29 1.19 -6.28 7.21
N GLY A 30 0.07 -5.57 7.39
CA GLY A 30 -0.02 -4.33 8.18
C GLY A 30 0.35 -3.05 7.42
N GLU A 31 0.87 -3.16 6.22
CA GLU A 31 1.15 -2.06 5.29
C GLU A 31 0.84 -2.49 3.87
N TYR A 32 0.75 -1.55 2.94
CA TYR A 32 0.64 -1.86 1.53
C TYR A 32 1.95 -2.47 1.01
N LEU A 33 1.85 -3.59 0.29
CA LEU A 33 2.99 -4.23 -0.36
C LEU A 33 3.14 -3.68 -1.80
N PHE A 34 4.10 -2.79 -1.99
CA PHE A 34 4.44 -2.24 -3.30
C PHE A 34 5.08 -3.30 -4.20
N ASP A 35 4.85 -3.21 -5.49
CA ASP A 35 5.47 -4.13 -6.47
C ASP A 35 7.00 -4.00 -6.47
N SER A 36 7.53 -2.79 -6.31
CA SER A 36 8.97 -2.55 -6.15
C SER A 36 9.55 -3.24 -4.91
N TYR A 37 8.81 -3.26 -3.79
CA TYR A 37 9.22 -3.95 -2.56
C TYR A 37 9.20 -5.47 -2.77
N ARG A 38 8.11 -6.00 -3.33
CA ARG A 38 7.97 -7.43 -3.65
C ARG A 38 9.13 -7.90 -4.53
N LYS A 39 9.39 -7.18 -5.61
CA LYS A 39 10.47 -7.49 -6.55
C LYS A 39 11.84 -7.53 -5.85
N GLN A 40 12.18 -6.52 -5.06
CA GLN A 40 13.46 -6.47 -4.36
C GLN A 40 13.58 -7.54 -3.28
N ILE A 41 12.52 -7.83 -2.53
CA ILE A 41 12.48 -8.90 -1.52
C ILE A 41 12.72 -10.25 -2.21
N ASN A 42 12.02 -10.51 -3.32
CA ASN A 42 12.19 -11.73 -4.08
C ASN A 42 13.61 -11.86 -4.69
N GLU A 43 14.14 -10.79 -5.26
CA GLU A 43 15.51 -10.77 -5.81
C GLU A 43 16.58 -11.11 -4.75
N VAL A 44 16.41 -10.62 -3.53
CA VAL A 44 17.39 -10.82 -2.46
C VAL A 44 17.24 -12.15 -1.77
N PHE A 45 16.01 -12.51 -1.37
CA PHE A 45 15.78 -13.73 -0.57
C PHE A 45 15.46 -14.97 -1.41
N GLY A 46 15.22 -14.83 -2.72
CA GLY A 46 14.81 -15.92 -3.61
C GLY A 46 13.42 -16.47 -3.30
N ILE A 47 12.59 -15.70 -2.59
CA ILE A 47 11.25 -16.06 -2.13
C ILE A 47 10.30 -14.93 -2.48
N ASP A 48 9.26 -15.25 -3.25
CA ASP A 48 8.17 -14.32 -3.50
C ASP A 48 7.34 -14.16 -2.23
N PRO A 49 7.27 -12.95 -1.64
CA PRO A 49 6.55 -12.77 -0.39
C PRO A 49 5.05 -12.87 -0.60
N VAL A 50 4.36 -13.44 0.37
CA VAL A 50 2.90 -13.55 0.40
C VAL A 50 2.32 -12.40 1.23
N ASN A 51 1.31 -11.74 0.71
CA ASN A 51 0.62 -10.65 1.41
C ASN A 51 -0.58 -11.18 2.19
N GLN A 52 -0.80 -10.59 3.36
CA GLN A 52 -1.94 -10.85 4.23
C GLN A 52 -2.64 -9.55 4.58
N TYR A 53 -3.95 -9.51 4.46
CA TYR A 53 -4.79 -8.42 4.93
C TYR A 53 -5.51 -8.82 6.21
N GLY A 54 -5.45 -7.96 7.21
CA GLY A 54 -6.11 -8.17 8.49
C GLY A 54 -6.11 -6.94 9.38
N CYS A 55 -6.83 -7.03 10.48
CA CYS A 55 -6.91 -6.00 11.53
C CYS A 55 -6.92 -6.66 12.92
N ASN A 56 -6.66 -5.89 13.97
CA ASN A 56 -6.63 -6.40 15.34
C ASN A 56 -7.98 -6.97 15.79
N GLU A 57 -9.08 -6.47 15.24
CA GLU A 57 -10.45 -6.82 15.58
C GLU A 57 -10.86 -8.21 15.09
N ALA A 58 -10.28 -8.66 13.97
CA ALA A 58 -10.64 -9.94 13.34
C ALA A 58 -9.43 -10.82 12.98
N ASN A 59 -8.21 -10.37 13.27
CA ASN A 59 -6.97 -10.98 12.81
C ASN A 59 -6.91 -11.05 11.28
N GLU A 60 -6.83 -12.25 10.72
CA GLU A 60 -6.71 -12.49 9.29
C GLU A 60 -8.07 -12.38 8.59
N ILE A 61 -8.17 -11.47 7.63
CA ILE A 61 -9.36 -11.24 6.80
C ILE A 61 -9.21 -11.92 5.45
N ALA A 62 -8.07 -11.73 4.80
CA ALA A 62 -7.79 -12.31 3.50
C ALA A 62 -6.29 -12.64 3.34
N TYR A 63 -6.00 -13.64 2.51
CA TYR A 63 -4.67 -14.18 2.31
C TYR A 63 -4.36 -14.35 0.82
N GLU A 64 -3.18 -13.93 0.41
CA GLU A 64 -2.74 -13.97 -0.98
C GLU A 64 -2.39 -15.39 -1.41
N CYS A 65 -2.90 -15.80 -2.55
CA CYS A 65 -2.54 -17.08 -3.15
C CYS A 65 -1.34 -16.95 -4.12
N LYS A 66 -0.84 -18.09 -4.61
CA LYS A 66 0.25 -18.15 -5.61
C LYS A 66 -0.01 -17.42 -6.92
N CYS A 67 -1.23 -16.96 -7.16
CA CYS A 67 -1.62 -16.15 -8.33
C CYS A 67 -1.79 -14.67 -7.97
N HIS A 68 -1.30 -14.24 -6.81
CA HIS A 68 -1.40 -12.88 -6.27
C HIS A 68 -2.85 -12.38 -6.10
N ASN A 69 -3.82 -13.30 -5.93
CA ASN A 69 -5.18 -12.94 -5.55
C ASN A 69 -5.37 -13.11 -4.05
N MET A 70 -5.91 -12.07 -3.41
CA MET A 70 -6.19 -12.03 -1.98
C MET A 70 -7.55 -12.68 -1.71
N HIS A 71 -7.58 -13.95 -1.29
CA HIS A 71 -8.82 -14.68 -1.00
C HIS A 71 -9.30 -14.43 0.42
N VAL A 72 -10.60 -14.15 0.57
CA VAL A 72 -11.24 -14.00 1.88
C VAL A 72 -11.18 -15.32 2.66
N ILE A 73 -10.86 -15.24 3.94
CA ILE A 73 -10.86 -16.37 4.88
C ILE A 73 -12.27 -16.52 5.45
N GLU A 74 -13.18 -17.10 4.66
CA GLU A 74 -14.62 -17.17 4.95
C GLU A 74 -14.97 -17.93 6.25
N ASN A 75 -14.07 -18.79 6.74
CA ASN A 75 -14.26 -19.45 8.03
C ASN A 75 -13.87 -18.57 9.23
N ASN A 76 -13.30 -17.39 8.99
CA ASN A 76 -12.89 -16.42 10.00
C ASN A 76 -13.77 -15.17 10.01
N VAL A 77 -14.13 -14.68 8.82
CA VAL A 77 -14.88 -13.42 8.66
C VAL A 77 -15.90 -13.49 7.52
N ILE A 78 -16.95 -12.69 7.64
CA ILE A 78 -17.76 -12.25 6.50
C ILE A 78 -17.25 -10.88 6.11
N VAL A 79 -16.97 -10.68 4.82
CA VAL A 79 -16.56 -9.39 4.25
C VAL A 79 -17.71 -8.83 3.42
N GLU A 80 -18.02 -7.57 3.65
CA GLU A 80 -18.95 -6.77 2.84
C GLU A 80 -18.20 -5.54 2.34
N VAL A 81 -18.50 -5.11 1.12
CA VAL A 81 -18.06 -3.81 0.59
C VAL A 81 -19.27 -2.95 0.39
N LEU A 82 -19.30 -1.77 1.03
CA LEU A 82 -20.46 -0.88 1.00
C LEU A 82 -20.10 0.42 0.29
N LYS A 83 -21.01 0.89 -0.56
CA LYS A 83 -20.97 2.20 -1.18
C LYS A 83 -22.23 2.95 -0.76
N ASP A 84 -22.07 4.10 -0.11
CA ASP A 84 -23.18 4.88 0.44
C ASP A 84 -24.12 4.04 1.36
N GLY A 85 -23.52 3.11 2.12
CA GLY A 85 -24.22 2.21 3.04
C GLY A 85 -24.93 1.01 2.37
N ILE A 86 -24.81 0.86 1.04
CA ILE A 86 -25.43 -0.24 0.27
C ILE A 86 -24.34 -1.25 -0.12
N PRO A 87 -24.54 -2.56 0.13
CA PRO A 87 -23.60 -3.58 -0.30
C PRO A 87 -23.45 -3.62 -1.82
N VAL A 88 -22.19 -3.63 -2.28
CA VAL A 88 -21.84 -3.69 -3.70
C VAL A 88 -20.86 -4.84 -3.97
N LEU A 89 -20.90 -5.37 -5.20
CA LEU A 89 -19.95 -6.37 -5.70
C LEU A 89 -19.28 -5.83 -6.96
N ASN A 90 -17.99 -6.14 -7.13
CA ASN A 90 -17.20 -5.69 -8.27
C ASN A 90 -17.08 -4.16 -8.41
N GLU A 91 -17.45 -3.43 -7.38
CA GLU A 91 -17.33 -1.99 -7.27
C GLU A 91 -16.53 -1.60 -6.03
N GLU A 92 -15.91 -0.43 -6.07
CA GLU A 92 -15.18 0.14 -4.94
C GLU A 92 -16.14 0.66 -3.87
N GLY A 93 -15.82 0.33 -2.61
CA GLY A 93 -16.54 0.83 -1.44
C GLY A 93 -15.73 0.65 -0.15
N ASP A 94 -16.36 0.96 0.97
CA ASP A 94 -15.77 0.80 2.30
C ASP A 94 -15.88 -0.67 2.75
N ILE A 95 -14.79 -1.19 3.32
CA ILE A 95 -14.72 -2.58 3.77
C ILE A 95 -15.32 -2.72 5.17
N TYR A 96 -16.32 -3.56 5.29
CA TYR A 96 -16.94 -3.97 6.55
C TYR A 96 -16.69 -5.45 6.78
N ILE A 97 -16.48 -5.81 8.04
CA ILE A 97 -16.27 -7.21 8.44
C ILE A 97 -17.18 -7.62 9.58
N THR A 98 -17.58 -8.89 9.59
CA THR A 98 -18.17 -9.56 10.74
C THR A 98 -17.26 -10.70 11.15
N SER A 99 -16.71 -10.62 12.38
CA SER A 99 -15.87 -11.67 12.93
C SER A 99 -16.69 -12.88 13.34
N LEU A 100 -16.31 -14.07 12.86
CA LEU A 100 -17.02 -15.33 13.15
C LEU A 100 -16.42 -16.09 14.33
N LYS A 101 -15.26 -15.69 14.83
CA LYS A 101 -14.50 -16.41 15.86
C LYS A 101 -14.23 -15.62 17.14
N ASN A 102 -14.45 -14.32 17.13
CA ASN A 102 -14.25 -13.48 18.31
C ASN A 102 -15.54 -13.38 19.14
N TYR A 103 -15.79 -14.39 19.97
CA TYR A 103 -16.99 -14.46 20.80
C TYR A 103 -16.91 -13.58 22.06
N ALA A 104 -15.69 -13.24 22.52
CA ALA A 104 -15.50 -12.40 23.70
C ALA A 104 -15.84 -10.92 23.41
N MET A 105 -15.59 -10.48 22.17
CA MET A 105 -15.91 -9.14 21.70
C MET A 105 -16.33 -9.25 20.22
N PRO A 106 -17.60 -9.61 19.96
CA PRO A 106 -18.07 -9.84 18.59
C PRO A 106 -18.16 -8.54 17.81
N PHE A 107 -17.38 -8.45 16.76
CA PHE A 107 -17.46 -7.36 15.78
C PHE A 107 -18.43 -7.76 14.67
N ILE A 108 -19.56 -7.07 14.60
CA ILE A 108 -20.62 -7.29 13.59
C ILE A 108 -20.69 -6.04 12.72
N ARG A 109 -20.45 -6.20 11.39
CA ARG A 109 -20.40 -5.09 10.43
C ARG A 109 -19.49 -3.95 10.89
N TYR A 110 -18.31 -4.32 11.35
CA TYR A 110 -17.28 -3.38 11.79
C TYR A 110 -16.64 -2.74 10.55
N GLU A 111 -16.63 -1.42 10.49
CA GLU A 111 -15.95 -0.65 9.45
C GLU A 111 -14.45 -0.66 9.71
N THR A 112 -13.68 -1.24 8.80
CA THR A 112 -12.21 -1.34 8.95
C THR A 112 -11.49 -0.01 8.76
N GLY A 113 -12.16 0.95 8.10
CA GLY A 113 -11.59 2.20 7.65
C GLY A 113 -10.77 2.06 6.36
N ASP A 114 -10.75 0.88 5.75
CA ASP A 114 -10.08 0.61 4.48
C ASP A 114 -11.12 0.52 3.35
N ARG A 115 -10.65 0.75 2.11
CA ARG A 115 -11.49 0.63 0.91
C ARG A 115 -11.05 -0.56 0.08
N GLY A 116 -11.99 -1.13 -0.66
CA GLY A 116 -11.71 -2.29 -1.49
C GLY A 116 -12.81 -2.64 -2.47
N ILE A 117 -12.58 -3.72 -3.20
CA ILE A 117 -13.52 -4.32 -4.16
C ILE A 117 -13.66 -5.79 -3.81
N LEU A 118 -14.86 -6.26 -3.58
CA LEU A 118 -15.14 -7.69 -3.35
C LEU A 118 -15.63 -8.34 -4.64
N LYS A 119 -14.90 -9.36 -5.11
CA LYS A 119 -15.23 -10.15 -6.31
C LYS A 119 -15.64 -11.56 -5.91
N THR A 120 -16.88 -11.92 -6.16
CA THR A 120 -17.44 -13.25 -5.84
C THR A 120 -17.46 -14.21 -7.01
N ASP A 121 -17.38 -13.70 -8.23
CA ASP A 121 -17.43 -14.43 -9.50
C ASP A 121 -16.04 -14.68 -10.12
N HIS A 122 -14.97 -14.34 -9.40
CA HIS A 122 -13.60 -14.51 -9.86
C HIS A 122 -13.15 -15.98 -9.83
N ILE A 123 -12.78 -16.50 -10.99
CA ILE A 123 -12.19 -17.84 -11.11
C ILE A 123 -10.66 -17.73 -11.00
N CYS A 124 -10.12 -18.06 -9.83
CA CYS A 124 -8.68 -18.04 -9.63
C CYS A 124 -8.02 -19.35 -10.10
N LYS A 125 -6.92 -19.22 -10.83
CA LYS A 125 -6.09 -20.38 -11.28
C LYS A 125 -5.47 -21.16 -10.13
N CYS A 126 -5.46 -20.65 -8.89
CA CYS A 126 -4.98 -21.37 -7.72
C CYS A 126 -5.93 -22.49 -7.27
N GLY A 127 -7.18 -22.48 -7.74
CA GLY A 127 -8.24 -23.44 -7.39
C GLY A 127 -9.06 -23.05 -6.15
N ASN A 128 -8.69 -21.99 -5.42
CA ASN A 128 -9.50 -21.46 -4.33
C ASN A 128 -10.74 -20.76 -4.90
N LYS A 129 -11.91 -21.07 -4.32
CA LYS A 129 -13.22 -20.54 -4.74
C LYS A 129 -13.73 -19.38 -3.85
N SER A 130 -13.05 -19.11 -2.75
CA SER A 130 -13.43 -17.99 -1.87
C SER A 130 -13.34 -16.66 -2.61
N PRO A 131 -14.20 -15.70 -2.27
CA PRO A 131 -14.18 -14.37 -2.85
C PRO A 131 -12.77 -13.74 -2.84
N VAL A 132 -12.49 -12.95 -3.86
CA VAL A 132 -11.24 -12.17 -3.93
C VAL A 132 -11.51 -10.75 -3.46
N LEU A 133 -10.74 -10.30 -2.47
CA LEU A 133 -10.77 -8.94 -1.97
C LEU A 133 -9.57 -8.18 -2.54
N ILE A 134 -9.84 -7.13 -3.30
CA ILE A 134 -8.84 -6.16 -3.72
C ILE A 134 -8.85 -5.04 -2.69
N VAL A 135 -7.84 -4.99 -1.84
CA VAL A 135 -7.67 -3.90 -0.87
C VAL A 135 -6.98 -2.75 -1.58
N LEU A 136 -7.66 -1.61 -1.65
CA LEU A 136 -7.07 -0.41 -2.19
C LEU A 136 -6.19 0.23 -1.12
N SER A 137 -5.02 0.74 -1.51
CA SER A 137 -4.17 1.41 -0.53
C SER A 137 -4.78 2.76 -0.14
N GLY A 138 -4.71 3.04 1.16
CA GLY A 138 -5.28 4.25 1.75
C GLY A 138 -6.55 3.94 2.53
N ARG A 139 -6.55 4.34 3.80
CA ARG A 139 -7.75 4.33 4.62
C ARG A 139 -8.74 5.35 4.08
N SER A 140 -10.00 5.24 4.48
CA SER A 140 -11.02 6.25 4.20
C SER A 140 -10.62 7.68 4.62
N SER A 141 -9.58 7.81 5.48
CA SER A 141 -8.94 9.07 5.88
C SER A 141 -7.85 9.57 4.93
N ASP A 142 -7.37 8.76 4.00
CA ASP A 142 -6.17 9.04 3.19
C ASP A 142 -6.56 9.50 1.78
N PHE A 143 -7.49 10.47 1.70
CA PHE A 143 -7.89 11.09 0.45
C PHE A 143 -7.17 12.42 0.21
N ILE A 144 -6.77 12.62 -1.04
CA ILE A 144 -6.41 13.92 -1.57
C ILE A 144 -7.70 14.72 -1.73
N THR A 145 -7.76 15.92 -1.15
CA THR A 145 -8.88 16.83 -1.37
C THR A 145 -8.56 17.73 -2.55
N LEU A 146 -9.41 17.72 -3.58
CA LEU A 146 -9.28 18.52 -4.78
C LEU A 146 -9.97 19.89 -4.62
N GLU A 147 -9.68 20.83 -5.52
CA GLU A 147 -10.26 22.19 -5.51
C GLU A 147 -11.80 22.21 -5.58
N ASN A 148 -12.37 21.28 -6.33
CA ASN A 148 -13.81 21.15 -6.46
C ASN A 148 -14.49 20.47 -5.26
N GLY A 149 -13.70 20.13 -4.21
CA GLY A 149 -14.16 19.43 -3.01
C GLY A 149 -14.26 17.91 -3.17
N GLU A 150 -14.01 17.37 -4.36
CA GLU A 150 -13.94 15.93 -4.58
C GLU A 150 -12.74 15.32 -3.85
N LYS A 151 -12.88 14.06 -3.51
CA LYS A 151 -11.83 13.27 -2.86
C LYS A 151 -11.27 12.25 -3.83
N LEU A 152 -9.97 12.34 -4.09
CA LEU A 152 -9.23 11.38 -4.89
C LEU A 152 -8.45 10.45 -3.97
N ASN A 153 -8.49 9.14 -4.23
CA ASN A 153 -7.75 8.17 -3.45
C ASN A 153 -6.24 8.43 -3.58
N SER A 154 -5.53 8.48 -2.45
CA SER A 154 -4.08 8.72 -2.42
C SER A 154 -3.24 7.62 -3.11
N TYR A 155 -3.86 6.50 -3.49
CA TYR A 155 -3.21 5.43 -4.27
C TYR A 155 -2.61 5.94 -5.59
N VAL A 156 -3.18 6.96 -6.19
CA VAL A 156 -2.61 7.58 -7.41
C VAL A 156 -1.18 8.07 -7.19
N LEU A 157 -0.84 8.51 -5.98
CA LEU A 157 0.51 8.96 -5.62
C LEU A 157 1.50 7.79 -5.57
N ILE A 158 1.04 6.62 -5.16
CA ILE A 158 1.84 5.39 -5.17
C ILE A 158 2.18 5.01 -6.60
N ASN A 159 1.21 5.05 -7.50
CA ASN A 159 1.44 4.73 -8.91
C ASN A 159 2.46 5.68 -9.53
N ILE A 160 2.41 6.98 -9.21
CA ILE A 160 3.39 7.95 -9.68
C ILE A 160 4.81 7.56 -9.22
N ILE A 161 4.97 7.19 -7.94
CA ILE A 161 6.26 6.75 -7.39
C ILE A 161 6.73 5.44 -8.04
N GLU A 162 5.83 4.46 -8.25
CA GLU A 162 6.19 3.19 -8.88
C GLU A 162 6.64 3.39 -10.33
N TYR A 163 5.91 4.17 -11.13
CA TYR A 163 6.31 4.50 -12.50
C TYR A 163 7.65 5.29 -12.54
N THR A 164 7.85 6.21 -11.60
CA THR A 164 9.13 6.92 -11.46
C THR A 164 10.24 5.93 -11.14
N ASN A 165 10.03 4.99 -10.24
CA ASN A 165 11.00 3.95 -9.89
C ASN A 165 11.29 2.99 -11.04
N GLU A 166 10.29 2.62 -11.83
CA GLU A 166 10.50 1.81 -13.04
C GLU A 166 11.41 2.53 -14.03
N SER A 167 11.17 3.82 -14.28
CA SER A 167 11.96 4.63 -15.20
C SER A 167 13.36 4.96 -14.69
N MET A 168 13.52 5.10 -13.36
CA MET A 168 14.75 5.53 -12.69
C MET A 168 15.48 4.39 -11.96
N SER A 169 15.32 3.13 -12.40
CA SER A 169 15.98 1.95 -11.83
C SER A 169 15.85 1.83 -10.31
N SER A 170 14.66 2.09 -9.81
CA SER A 170 14.31 2.07 -8.38
C SER A 170 15.18 3.03 -7.55
N ALA A 171 15.36 4.24 -8.02
CA ALA A 171 16.17 5.27 -7.35
C ALA A 171 15.60 5.69 -5.99
N ILE A 172 14.25 5.70 -5.84
CA ILE A 172 13.55 6.11 -4.63
C ILE A 172 13.46 4.92 -3.66
N LYS A 173 14.02 5.08 -2.46
CA LYS A 173 14.00 4.08 -1.38
C LYS A 173 12.81 4.23 -0.45
N GLN A 174 12.50 5.48 -0.10
CA GLN A 174 11.37 5.84 0.75
C GLN A 174 10.75 7.12 0.22
N PHE A 175 9.46 7.27 0.43
CA PHE A 175 8.76 8.50 0.09
C PHE A 175 7.65 8.79 1.09
N GLN A 176 7.32 10.05 1.23
CA GLN A 176 6.14 10.51 1.97
C GLN A 176 5.62 11.76 1.29
N ILE A 177 4.35 11.79 0.95
CA ILE A 177 3.70 12.93 0.32
C ILE A 177 2.73 13.56 1.32
N ILE A 178 2.86 14.85 1.53
CA ILE A 178 2.05 15.60 2.49
C ILE A 178 1.26 16.65 1.73
N GLN A 179 -0.06 16.52 1.72
CA GLN A 179 -0.94 17.60 1.26
C GLN A 179 -1.02 18.68 2.35
N THR A 180 -0.46 19.85 2.09
CA THR A 180 -0.37 20.96 3.04
C THR A 180 -1.52 21.98 2.89
N ALA A 181 -2.01 22.12 1.67
CA ALA A 181 -3.18 22.89 1.30
C ALA A 181 -3.84 22.23 0.08
N VAL A 182 -5.03 22.67 -0.29
CA VAL A 182 -5.65 22.27 -1.57
C VAL A 182 -4.67 22.62 -2.69
N ASN A 183 -4.34 21.64 -3.54
CA ASN A 183 -3.35 21.76 -4.62
C ASN A 183 -1.89 22.06 -4.20
N CYS A 184 -1.51 21.88 -2.93
CA CYS A 184 -0.13 22.05 -2.48
C CYS A 184 0.38 20.79 -1.81
N PHE A 185 1.49 20.23 -2.32
CA PHE A 185 2.07 18.99 -1.87
C PHE A 185 3.56 19.12 -1.57
N ASN A 186 3.98 18.58 -0.43
CA ASN A 186 5.39 18.34 -0.13
C ASN A 186 5.72 16.88 -0.38
N VAL A 187 6.68 16.61 -1.26
CA VAL A 187 7.17 15.28 -1.60
C VAL A 187 8.51 15.08 -0.92
N ASN A 188 8.53 14.27 0.13
CA ASN A 188 9.76 13.91 0.83
C ASN A 188 10.28 12.59 0.24
N LEU A 189 11.52 12.58 -0.23
CA LEU A 189 12.14 11.44 -0.88
C LEU A 189 13.44 11.05 -0.19
N VAL A 190 13.66 9.76 -0.02
CA VAL A 190 14.95 9.17 0.28
C VAL A 190 15.39 8.42 -0.97
N ILE A 191 16.50 8.82 -1.55
CA ILE A 191 17.04 8.22 -2.78
C ILE A 191 18.33 7.43 -2.51
N LYS A 192 18.67 6.50 -3.39
CA LYS A 192 19.95 5.79 -3.35
C LYS A 192 21.11 6.77 -3.53
N LYS A 193 22.24 6.52 -2.84
CA LYS A 193 23.43 7.41 -2.90
C LYS A 193 23.94 7.63 -4.31
N ASP A 194 23.90 6.60 -5.14
CA ASP A 194 24.37 6.66 -6.55
C ASP A 194 23.52 7.60 -7.41
N TYR A 195 22.34 8.00 -6.92
CA TYR A 195 21.41 8.92 -7.59
C TYR A 195 21.41 10.33 -6.98
N SER A 196 22.35 10.66 -6.10
CA SER A 196 22.40 11.98 -5.43
C SER A 196 22.51 13.16 -6.40
N GLY A 197 23.13 12.98 -7.57
CA GLY A 197 23.22 13.97 -8.65
C GLY A 197 22.01 13.99 -9.60
N TRP A 198 21.00 13.15 -9.37
CA TRP A 198 19.85 12.97 -10.28
C TRP A 198 18.55 13.55 -9.72
N LYS A 199 18.64 14.42 -8.73
CA LYS A 199 17.46 14.97 -8.05
C LYS A 199 16.47 15.61 -9.01
N ASP A 200 16.96 16.52 -9.86
CA ASP A 200 16.15 17.23 -10.84
C ASP A 200 15.49 16.28 -11.85
N ALA A 201 16.22 15.25 -12.30
CA ALA A 201 15.68 14.23 -13.20
C ALA A 201 14.61 13.34 -12.53
N ILE A 202 14.72 13.09 -11.21
CA ILE A 202 13.72 12.36 -10.44
C ILE A 202 12.47 13.21 -10.27
N GLU A 203 12.61 14.51 -10.00
CA GLU A 203 11.49 15.45 -9.91
C GLU A 203 10.75 15.56 -11.24
N GLU A 204 11.48 15.76 -12.34
CA GLU A 204 10.90 15.82 -13.70
C GLU A 204 10.16 14.51 -14.03
N CYS A 205 10.78 13.36 -13.82
CA CYS A 205 10.16 12.06 -14.06
C CYS A 205 8.92 11.84 -13.19
N PHE A 206 8.92 12.27 -11.92
CA PHE A 206 7.75 12.22 -11.06
C PHE A 206 6.60 13.06 -11.61
N LEU A 207 6.88 14.30 -12.03
CA LEU A 207 5.87 15.22 -12.58
C LEU A 207 5.29 14.70 -13.89
N ASP A 208 6.12 14.11 -14.76
CA ASP A 208 5.69 13.51 -16.03
C ASP A 208 4.76 12.30 -15.83
N ASN A 209 4.91 11.59 -14.73
CA ASN A 209 4.08 10.44 -14.40
C ASN A 209 2.72 10.81 -13.76
N ILE A 210 2.44 12.09 -13.53
CA ILE A 210 1.13 12.54 -13.04
C ILE A 210 0.09 12.42 -14.17
N GLN A 211 -0.81 11.45 -14.06
CA GLN A 211 -1.88 11.23 -15.04
C GLN A 211 -3.12 12.08 -14.75
N GLU A 212 -3.42 12.32 -13.48
CA GLU A 212 -4.59 13.06 -13.03
C GLU A 212 -4.47 14.57 -13.34
N GLU A 213 -5.37 15.11 -14.15
CA GLU A 213 -5.31 16.52 -14.58
C GLU A 213 -5.34 17.50 -13.40
N ALA A 214 -6.10 17.20 -12.36
CA ALA A 214 -6.18 18.02 -11.16
C ALA A 214 -4.83 18.11 -10.43
N LEU A 215 -4.06 17.02 -10.39
CA LEU A 215 -2.74 16.97 -9.76
C LEU A 215 -1.65 17.61 -10.61
N ARG A 216 -1.79 17.65 -11.93
CA ARG A 216 -0.84 18.36 -12.81
C ARG A 216 -0.79 19.86 -12.57
N LYS A 217 -1.90 20.43 -12.08
CA LYS A 217 -2.02 21.88 -11.78
C LYS A 217 -1.58 22.23 -10.37
N ALA A 218 -1.27 21.22 -9.55
CA ALA A 218 -0.87 21.41 -8.17
C ALA A 218 0.57 21.92 -8.04
N GLU A 219 0.86 22.57 -6.93
CA GLU A 219 2.21 22.96 -6.55
C GLU A 219 2.89 21.80 -5.83
N TRP A 220 4.03 21.36 -6.37
CA TRP A 220 4.82 20.26 -5.85
C TRP A 220 6.16 20.76 -5.34
N LYS A 221 6.44 20.55 -4.06
CA LYS A 221 7.70 20.88 -3.42
C LYS A 221 8.44 19.62 -3.01
N PHE A 222 9.62 19.42 -3.59
CA PHE A 222 10.44 18.24 -3.31
C PHE A 222 11.46 18.51 -2.21
N ASN A 223 11.62 17.54 -1.32
CA ASN A 223 12.60 17.53 -0.25
C ASN A 223 13.33 16.19 -0.27
N PHE A 224 14.65 16.23 -0.26
CA PHE A 224 15.48 15.02 -0.21
C PHE A 224 16.10 14.89 1.18
N SER A 225 15.92 13.75 1.81
CA SER A 225 16.39 13.44 3.15
C SER A 225 17.12 12.10 3.19
N GLU A 226 17.82 11.84 4.28
CA GLU A 226 18.50 10.56 4.48
C GLU A 226 17.56 9.48 5.02
N ASN A 227 16.49 9.87 5.69
CA ASN A 227 15.52 8.99 6.32
C ASN A 227 14.15 9.67 6.45
N ILE A 228 13.08 8.89 6.42
CA ILE A 228 11.72 9.29 6.78
C ILE A 228 11.28 8.37 7.92
N CYS A 229 10.95 8.97 9.08
CA CYS A 229 10.58 8.21 10.27
C CYS A 229 9.16 7.66 10.18
N PRO A 230 8.89 6.46 10.74
CA PRO A 230 7.54 5.97 10.95
C PRO A 230 6.74 6.90 11.88
N ASP A 231 5.43 6.77 11.85
CA ASP A 231 4.52 7.45 12.78
C ASP A 231 4.81 7.01 14.22
N GLU A 232 5.06 7.96 15.14
CA GLU A 232 5.50 7.69 16.50
C GLU A 232 4.48 6.90 17.34
N MET A 233 3.18 7.07 17.05
CA MET A 233 2.12 6.41 17.82
C MET A 233 1.84 4.99 17.33
N THR A 234 1.88 4.76 16.03
CA THR A 234 1.50 3.49 15.41
C THR A 234 2.70 2.63 15.02
N GLY A 235 3.89 3.21 14.95
CA GLY A 235 5.09 2.57 14.41
C GLY A 235 4.98 2.23 12.92
N LYS A 236 3.89 2.65 12.25
CA LYS A 236 3.64 2.37 10.84
C LYS A 236 4.16 3.51 9.96
N TYR A 237 4.56 3.13 8.78
CA TYR A 237 5.00 4.05 7.77
C TYR A 237 3.80 4.64 7.03
N LYS A 238 3.67 5.97 7.02
CA LYS A 238 2.61 6.68 6.29
C LYS A 238 3.21 7.31 5.04
N TYR A 239 2.83 6.82 3.88
CA TYR A 239 3.28 7.35 2.59
C TYR A 239 2.51 8.61 2.15
N PHE A 240 1.28 8.81 2.67
CA PHE A 240 0.48 10.02 2.44
C PHE A 240 -0.06 10.57 3.76
N ILE A 241 -0.08 11.89 3.87
CA ILE A 241 -0.65 12.62 5.01
C ILE A 241 -1.39 13.85 4.46
N SER A 242 -2.67 13.96 4.75
CA SER A 242 -3.41 15.22 4.54
C SER A 242 -3.42 16.05 5.82
N ARG A 243 -3.04 17.32 5.72
CA ARG A 243 -3.13 18.32 6.80
C ARG A 243 -4.37 19.20 6.67
N LEU A 244 -5.21 18.94 5.69
CA LEU A 244 -6.50 19.60 5.54
C LEU A 244 -7.44 19.08 6.63
N LYS A 245 -8.13 20.00 7.29
CA LYS A 245 -9.12 19.70 8.33
C LYS A 245 -10.50 19.53 7.71
#